data_2bb3eb15a8e02d6d7715166e2daed476
#
_entry.id   2bb3eb15a8e02d6d7715166e2daed476
#
_cell.length_a   1.000
_cell.length_b   1.000
_cell.length_c   1.000
_cell.angle_alpha   90.00
_cell.angle_beta   90.00
_cell.angle_gamma   90.00
#
_symmetry.space_group_name_H-M   'P 1'
#
loop_
_entity.id
_entity.type
_entity.pdbx_description
1 polymer ?
#
loop_
_entity_poly.entity_id
_entity_poly.type
_entity_poly.pdbx_seq_one_letter_code
_entity_poly.pdbx_strand_id
1 'polypeptide(L)'
;KLLCVRGNCDAEVDQMVLEFPVLADYAVLPVGRRLIYATHGHIYHVKNLPPLAPGDVLLHGHTHVPAWTEFGQGNLYLNPGSVSIPKENSPHSYMTLEENTMQWKELESSAVFHELTL
;
A
#
# COMPACT_ATOMS: atom_id res chain seq x y z
N LYS A 1 -17.25 -3.69 0.36
CA LYS A 1 -16.32 -4.78 0.00
C LYS A 1 -14.94 -4.48 0.56
N LEU A 2 -14.25 -5.51 1.05
CA LEU A 2 -12.91 -5.42 1.60
C LEU A 2 -12.00 -6.39 0.83
N LEU A 3 -10.84 -5.89 0.38
CA LEU A 3 -9.77 -6.68 -0.20
C LEU A 3 -8.57 -6.57 0.73
N CYS A 4 -8.06 -7.71 1.19
CA CYS A 4 -6.98 -7.75 2.17
C CYS A 4 -5.80 -8.57 1.65
N VAL A 5 -4.60 -8.11 1.96
CA VAL A 5 -3.36 -8.87 1.74
C VAL A 5 -2.77 -9.28 3.08
N ARG A 6 -2.06 -10.41 3.09
CA ARG A 6 -1.49 -10.99 4.30
C ARG A 6 -0.20 -10.27 4.72
N GLY A 7 -0.16 -9.86 5.99
CA GLY A 7 1.06 -9.35 6.62
C GLY A 7 1.87 -10.44 7.32
N ASN A 8 3.07 -10.10 7.75
CA ASN A 8 3.99 -11.03 8.42
C ASN A 8 3.53 -11.45 9.82
N CYS A 9 2.61 -10.71 10.42
CA CYS A 9 2.01 -11.03 11.73
C CYS A 9 0.62 -11.67 11.63
N ASP A 10 0.09 -11.86 10.43
CA ASP A 10 -1.20 -12.48 10.22
C ASP A 10 -1.06 -13.99 10.23
N ALA A 11 -1.72 -14.64 11.21
CA ALA A 11 -1.68 -16.08 11.42
C ALA A 11 -2.94 -16.77 10.90
N GLU A 12 -2.91 -18.10 10.82
CA GLU A 12 -4.08 -18.89 10.44
C GLU A 12 -5.27 -18.66 11.37
N VAL A 13 -5.01 -18.44 12.67
CA VAL A 13 -6.06 -18.15 13.66
C VAL A 13 -6.80 -16.86 13.34
N ASP A 14 -6.15 -15.87 12.74
CA ASP A 14 -6.79 -14.61 12.33
C ASP A 14 -7.80 -14.89 11.21
N GLN A 15 -7.46 -15.73 10.25
CA GLN A 15 -8.39 -16.15 9.20
C GLN A 15 -9.62 -16.90 9.75
N MET A 16 -9.47 -17.64 10.83
CA MET A 16 -10.57 -18.38 11.44
C MET A 16 -11.65 -17.47 12.06
N VAL A 17 -11.28 -16.24 12.45
CA VAL A 17 -12.20 -15.28 13.08
C VAL A 17 -12.65 -14.15 12.15
N LEU A 18 -12.00 -13.99 11.00
CA LEU A 18 -12.33 -12.95 10.03
C LEU A 18 -13.34 -13.46 8.99
N GLU A 19 -14.30 -12.61 8.64
CA GLU A 19 -15.33 -12.88 7.63
C GLU A 19 -14.86 -12.64 6.19
N PHE A 20 -13.62 -12.18 6.00
CA PHE A 20 -13.03 -11.91 4.70
C PHE A 20 -11.65 -12.59 4.59
N PRO A 21 -11.19 -12.94 3.38
CA PRO A 21 -9.91 -13.62 3.21
C PRO A 21 -8.71 -12.72 3.50
N VAL A 22 -7.71 -13.25 4.24
CA VAL A 22 -6.41 -12.65 4.55
C VAL A 22 -5.32 -13.65 4.16
N LEU A 23 -5.31 -14.11 2.92
CA LEU A 23 -4.42 -15.18 2.45
C LEU A 23 -3.50 -14.75 1.32
N ALA A 24 -3.89 -13.73 0.55
CA ALA A 24 -3.16 -13.30 -0.63
C ALA A 24 -1.87 -12.56 -0.25
N ASP A 25 -0.77 -12.90 -0.93
CA ASP A 25 0.50 -12.19 -0.77
C ASP A 25 0.49 -10.84 -1.47
N TYR A 26 -0.30 -10.67 -2.53
CA TYR A 26 -0.54 -9.39 -3.18
C TYR A 26 -1.91 -9.37 -3.86
N ALA A 27 -2.37 -8.15 -4.14
CA ALA A 27 -3.56 -7.88 -4.94
C ALA A 27 -3.20 -6.94 -6.08
N VAL A 28 -3.87 -7.05 -7.21
CA VAL A 28 -3.61 -6.23 -8.40
C VAL A 28 -4.85 -5.39 -8.71
N LEU A 29 -4.64 -4.07 -8.83
CA LEU A 29 -5.70 -3.10 -9.09
C LEU A 29 -5.34 -2.32 -10.36
N PRO A 30 -6.18 -2.35 -11.41
CA PRO A 30 -5.96 -1.52 -12.59
C PRO A 30 -6.38 -0.08 -12.33
N VAL A 31 -5.51 0.87 -12.69
CA VAL A 31 -5.81 2.31 -12.65
C VAL A 31 -5.29 2.96 -13.94
N GLY A 32 -6.19 3.36 -14.81
CA GLY A 32 -5.82 3.86 -16.13
C GLY A 32 -5.03 2.80 -16.91
N ARG A 33 -3.81 3.14 -17.31
CA ARG A 33 -2.89 2.23 -18.02
C ARG A 33 -1.89 1.53 -17.10
N ARG A 34 -1.97 1.78 -15.80
CA ARG A 34 -1.05 1.22 -14.81
C ARG A 34 -1.74 0.11 -14.02
N LEU A 35 -0.96 -0.83 -13.53
CA LEU A 35 -1.37 -1.78 -12.51
C LEU A 35 -0.75 -1.36 -11.18
N ILE A 36 -1.55 -1.38 -10.12
CA ILE A 36 -1.07 -1.24 -8.75
C ILE A 36 -0.98 -2.64 -8.14
N TYR A 37 0.22 -3.03 -7.76
CA TYR A 37 0.46 -4.24 -6.98
C TYR A 37 0.48 -3.83 -5.50
N ALA A 38 -0.60 -4.16 -4.80
CA ALA A 38 -0.74 -3.90 -3.38
C ALA A 38 -0.30 -5.15 -2.59
N THR A 39 0.62 -4.96 -1.66
CA THR A 39 1.16 -6.04 -0.82
C THR A 39 1.45 -5.50 0.58
N HIS A 40 1.81 -6.38 1.53
CA HIS A 40 2.20 -5.91 2.85
C HIS A 40 3.59 -5.27 2.86
N GLY A 41 4.56 -5.86 2.19
CA GLY A 41 5.93 -5.34 2.10
C GLY A 41 7.01 -6.22 2.74
N HIS A 42 6.64 -7.33 3.40
CA HIS A 42 7.60 -8.26 4.00
C HIS A 42 8.14 -9.29 3.00
N ILE A 43 7.36 -9.63 1.96
CA ILE A 43 7.77 -10.53 0.88
C ILE A 43 8.17 -9.71 -0.34
N TYR A 44 7.23 -8.92 -0.87
CA TYR A 44 7.45 -8.08 -2.04
C TYR A 44 7.73 -6.64 -1.62
N HIS A 45 8.82 -6.09 -2.13
CA HIS A 45 9.30 -4.74 -1.89
C HIS A 45 10.28 -4.36 -3.02
N VAL A 46 10.91 -3.18 -2.97
CA VAL A 46 11.79 -2.70 -4.05
C VAL A 46 13.01 -3.60 -4.33
N LYS A 47 13.40 -4.47 -3.40
CA LYS A 47 14.49 -5.44 -3.57
C LYS A 47 14.02 -6.84 -3.96
N ASN A 48 12.72 -7.10 -3.94
CA ASN A 48 12.08 -8.34 -4.35
C ASN A 48 10.73 -8.02 -4.97
N LEU A 49 10.74 -7.62 -6.24
CA LEU A 49 9.58 -7.09 -6.93
C LEU A 49 8.57 -8.17 -7.33
N PRO A 50 7.26 -7.90 -7.26
CA PRO A 50 6.27 -8.66 -8.00
C PRO A 50 6.44 -8.42 -9.51
N PRO A 51 5.69 -9.09 -10.40
CA PRO A 51 5.89 -8.97 -11.85
C PRO A 51 5.42 -7.63 -12.43
N LEU A 52 6.04 -6.53 -11.99
CA LEU A 52 5.77 -5.18 -12.47
C LEU A 52 6.23 -4.98 -13.92
N ALA A 53 5.38 -4.34 -14.72
CA ALA A 53 5.77 -3.77 -15.99
C ALA A 53 6.28 -2.33 -15.79
N PRO A 54 7.00 -1.74 -16.78
CA PRO A 54 7.36 -0.33 -16.72
C PRO A 54 6.13 0.55 -16.46
N GLY A 55 6.26 1.49 -15.54
CA GLY A 55 5.18 2.40 -15.16
C GLY A 55 4.19 1.86 -14.13
N ASP A 56 4.22 0.59 -13.79
CA ASP A 56 3.36 0.02 -12.74
C ASP A 56 3.76 0.51 -11.35
N VAL A 57 2.85 0.38 -10.41
CA VAL A 57 2.97 0.88 -9.05
C VAL A 57 3.11 -0.26 -8.06
N LEU A 58 4.09 -0.15 -7.16
CA LEU A 58 4.24 -0.99 -5.99
C LEU A 58 3.70 -0.23 -4.77
N LEU A 59 2.62 -0.73 -4.19
CA LEU A 59 1.99 -0.16 -2.99
C LEU A 59 2.16 -1.14 -1.84
N HIS A 60 2.90 -0.75 -0.80
CA HIS A 60 3.02 -1.58 0.40
C HIS A 60 3.22 -0.76 1.67
N GLY A 61 2.90 -1.37 2.82
CA GLY A 61 3.13 -0.84 4.15
C GLY A 61 4.42 -1.37 4.78
N HIS A 62 4.30 -2.09 5.87
CA HIS A 62 5.36 -2.79 6.63
C HIS A 62 6.40 -1.88 7.32
N THR A 63 6.90 -0.86 6.65
CA THR A 63 7.90 0.07 7.22
C THR A 63 7.28 1.06 8.21
N HIS A 64 5.97 1.27 8.16
CA HIS A 64 5.22 2.27 8.94
C HIS A 64 5.62 3.73 8.65
N VAL A 65 6.18 3.98 7.48
CA VAL A 65 6.61 5.32 7.03
C VAL A 65 5.97 5.63 5.68
N PRO A 66 5.25 6.75 5.54
CA PRO A 66 4.69 7.15 4.26
C PRO A 66 5.80 7.35 3.20
N ALA A 67 5.53 6.94 1.96
CA ALA A 67 6.50 7.10 0.88
C ALA A 67 5.81 7.29 -0.48
N TRP A 68 6.52 8.00 -1.39
CA TRP A 68 6.13 8.26 -2.77
C TRP A 68 7.38 8.45 -3.63
N THR A 69 8.03 7.36 -3.97
CA THR A 69 9.36 7.36 -4.59
C THR A 69 9.33 6.71 -5.96
N GLU A 70 9.98 7.32 -6.95
CA GLU A 70 10.19 6.70 -8.26
C GLU A 70 11.33 5.68 -8.21
N PHE A 71 11.18 4.61 -8.98
CA PHE A 71 12.23 3.62 -9.19
C PHE A 71 12.06 2.93 -10.55
N GLY A 72 13.08 2.16 -10.95
CA GLY A 72 13.02 1.35 -12.17
C GLY A 72 12.75 2.16 -13.43
N GLN A 73 11.75 1.75 -14.20
CA GLN A 73 11.38 2.34 -15.48
C GLN A 73 10.04 3.07 -15.37
N GLY A 74 10.04 4.22 -14.69
CA GLY A 74 8.83 4.99 -14.42
C GLY A 74 7.90 4.34 -13.41
N ASN A 75 8.38 3.38 -12.65
CA ASN A 75 7.65 2.75 -11.57
C ASN A 75 7.56 3.66 -10.35
N LEU A 76 6.54 3.47 -9.55
CA LEU A 76 6.35 4.20 -8.30
C LEU A 76 6.30 3.22 -7.13
N TYR A 77 7.00 3.53 -6.06
CA TYR A 77 6.81 2.93 -4.75
C TYR A 77 5.99 3.88 -3.89
N LEU A 78 4.85 3.42 -3.42
CA LEU A 78 3.93 4.17 -2.55
C LEU A 78 3.72 3.40 -1.25
N ASN A 79 3.71 4.14 -0.13
CA ASN A 79 3.43 3.56 1.19
C ASN A 79 2.43 4.46 1.93
N PRO A 80 1.32 3.91 2.43
CA PRO A 80 0.31 4.69 3.15
C PRO A 80 0.75 5.15 4.54
N GLY A 81 1.87 4.64 5.06
CA GLY A 81 2.25 4.82 6.45
C GLY A 81 1.56 3.82 7.37
N SER A 82 1.23 4.23 8.57
CA SER A 82 0.57 3.36 9.55
C SER A 82 -0.59 4.09 10.23
N VAL A 83 -1.71 3.39 10.37
CA VAL A 83 -2.84 3.89 11.15
C VAL A 83 -2.63 3.74 12.66
N SER A 84 -1.81 2.78 13.09
CA SER A 84 -1.65 2.42 14.50
C SER A 84 -0.30 2.75 15.10
N ILE A 85 0.80 2.50 14.36
CA ILE A 85 2.17 2.61 14.88
C ILE A 85 3.06 3.32 13.86
N PRO A 86 2.86 4.63 13.61
CA PRO A 86 3.71 5.37 12.69
C PRO A 86 5.13 5.49 13.21
N LYS A 87 6.10 5.50 12.30
CA LYS A 87 7.54 5.63 12.61
C LYS A 87 8.11 6.89 11.97
N GLU A 88 9.32 7.26 12.38
CA GLU A 88 10.08 8.42 11.86
C GLU A 88 9.30 9.74 11.95
N ASN A 89 8.58 9.95 13.08
CA ASN A 89 7.75 11.14 13.32
C ASN A 89 6.66 11.37 12.26
N SER A 90 6.26 10.33 11.54
CA SER A 90 5.15 10.41 10.60
C SER A 90 3.80 10.40 11.33
N PRO A 91 2.75 10.99 10.75
CA PRO A 91 1.42 10.95 11.34
C PRO A 91 0.79 9.57 11.24
N HIS A 92 -0.22 9.28 12.07
CA HIS A 92 -1.15 8.20 11.80
C HIS A 92 -1.85 8.48 10.47
N SER A 93 -1.71 7.61 9.50
CA SER A 93 -2.06 7.93 8.11
C SER A 93 -2.68 6.78 7.34
N TYR A 94 -3.36 7.15 6.27
CA TYR A 94 -3.92 6.25 5.27
C TYR A 94 -3.89 6.94 3.89
N MET A 95 -4.18 6.18 2.85
CA MET A 95 -4.28 6.72 1.50
C MET A 95 -5.69 6.57 0.95
N THR A 96 -6.05 7.48 0.07
CA THR A 96 -7.23 7.35 -0.80
C THR A 96 -6.82 7.40 -2.26
N LEU A 97 -7.55 6.68 -3.10
CA LEU A 97 -7.46 6.76 -4.55
C LEU A 97 -8.83 7.14 -5.09
N GLU A 98 -8.88 8.26 -5.80
CA GLU A 98 -10.08 8.72 -6.49
C GLU A 98 -9.72 9.02 -7.94
N GLU A 99 -10.35 8.30 -8.87
CA GLU A 99 -9.94 8.26 -10.27
C GLU A 99 -8.48 7.83 -10.42
N ASN A 100 -7.55 8.77 -10.66
CA ASN A 100 -6.11 8.52 -10.74
C ASN A 100 -5.31 9.40 -9.76
N THR A 101 -5.97 10.01 -8.79
CA THR A 101 -5.34 10.85 -7.77
C THR A 101 -5.20 10.10 -6.46
N MET A 102 -3.96 9.95 -6.02
CA MET A 102 -3.60 9.35 -4.73
C MET A 102 -3.40 10.47 -3.71
N GLN A 103 -4.00 10.35 -2.54
CA GLN A 103 -3.83 11.31 -1.43
C GLN A 103 -3.42 10.58 -0.17
N TRP A 104 -2.43 11.13 0.54
CA TRP A 104 -2.05 10.71 1.89
C TRP A 104 -2.75 11.61 2.89
N LYS A 105 -3.45 11.00 3.83
CA LYS A 105 -4.30 11.71 4.80
C LYS A 105 -3.96 11.32 6.22
N GLU A 106 -3.99 12.30 7.10
CA GLU A 106 -3.92 12.07 8.54
C GLU A 106 -5.21 11.41 9.04
N LEU A 107 -5.08 10.40 9.90
CA LEU A 107 -6.19 9.55 10.32
C LEU A 107 -7.32 10.32 11.01
N GLU A 108 -7.00 11.18 11.99
CA GLU A 108 -8.03 11.86 12.78
C GLU A 108 -8.69 13.03 12.05
N SER A 109 -7.90 13.88 11.41
CA SER A 109 -8.38 15.12 10.78
C SER A 109 -8.84 14.92 9.34
N SER A 110 -8.40 13.83 8.68
CA SER A 110 -8.53 13.61 7.23
C SER A 110 -7.80 14.67 6.38
N ALA A 111 -6.90 15.44 6.99
CA ALA A 111 -6.11 16.44 6.28
C ALA A 111 -5.14 15.77 5.31
N VAL A 112 -5.11 16.25 4.07
CA VAL A 112 -4.19 15.79 3.04
C VAL A 112 -2.81 16.40 3.29
N PHE A 113 -1.77 15.56 3.42
CA PHE A 113 -0.40 16.04 3.57
C PHE A 113 0.48 15.73 2.36
N HIS A 114 0.03 14.88 1.44
CA HIS A 114 0.66 14.66 0.15
C HIS A 114 -0.36 14.22 -0.89
N GLU A 115 -0.13 14.58 -2.15
CA GLU A 115 -0.97 14.21 -3.29
C GLU A 115 -0.11 13.86 -4.49
N LEU A 116 -0.54 12.86 -5.26
CA LEU A 116 0.13 12.40 -6.47
C LEU A 116 -0.93 11.97 -7.48
N THR A 117 -0.77 12.37 -8.73
CA THR A 117 -1.60 11.89 -9.85
C THR A 117 -0.85 10.81 -10.63
N LEU A 118 -1.48 9.66 -10.82
CA LEU A 118 -0.94 8.53 -11.58
C LEU A 118 -1.00 8.76 -13.07
#